data_8f5d6ac8d9bb6988bd907b3e6d613e60
#
_entry.id   8f5d6ac8d9bb6988bd907b3e6d613e60
#
_cell.length_a   1.000
_cell.length_b   1.000
_cell.length_c   1.000
_cell.angle_alpha   90.00
_cell.angle_beta   90.00
_cell.angle_gamma   90.00
#
_symmetry.space_group_name_H-M   'P 1'
#
loop_
_entity.id
_entity.type
_entity.pdbx_description
1 polymer ?
#
loop_
_entity_poly.entity_id
_entity_poly.type
_entity_poly.pdbx_seq_one_letter_code
_entity_poly.pdbx_strand_id
1 'polypeptide(L)'
;MKHAYHKWHSPALGRDMELQVLGHAGARVLVFPTSLGSYSEWTDRRMDRPGVLGEHLENGWIQMFCLHHVHEESWYGEHLHPGARAWRHLQYDRYLRDEVIPFSAGQNPNPFVIAVGASFGAYHAACFGLRNPHLVNRIIGLSGLYDKIGRAHV
;
A
#
# COMPACT_ATOMS: atom_id res chain seq x y z
N MET A 1 -16.73 -13.94 -1.75
CA MET A 1 -15.33 -13.49 -1.62
C MET A 1 -15.03 -13.09 -0.18
N LYS A 2 -13.88 -13.48 0.32
CA LYS A 2 -13.46 -13.14 1.68
C LYS A 2 -13.05 -11.67 1.77
N HIS A 3 -13.52 -10.98 2.81
CA HIS A 3 -13.24 -9.56 3.02
C HIS A 3 -13.10 -9.33 4.53
N ALA A 4 -11.98 -8.75 4.96
CA ALA A 4 -11.71 -8.50 6.37
C ALA A 4 -11.07 -7.12 6.56
N TYR A 5 -11.42 -6.47 7.67
CA TYR A 5 -10.86 -5.19 8.08
C TYR A 5 -9.95 -5.42 9.29
N HIS A 6 -8.80 -4.77 9.28
CA HIS A 6 -7.84 -4.86 10.37
C HIS A 6 -7.35 -3.47 10.78
N LYS A 7 -7.12 -3.31 12.07
CA LYS A 7 -6.60 -2.09 12.66
C LYS A 7 -5.69 -2.46 13.83
N TRP A 8 -4.52 -1.83 13.88
CA TRP A 8 -3.63 -1.98 15.03
C TRP A 8 -2.82 -0.72 15.25
N HIS A 9 -2.31 -0.55 16.47
CA HIS A 9 -1.39 0.54 16.78
C HIS A 9 -0.02 0.20 16.22
N SER A 10 0.49 1.03 15.31
CA SER A 10 1.79 0.82 14.67
C SER A 10 2.92 1.32 15.56
N PRO A 11 3.84 0.45 15.98
CA PRO A 11 5.04 0.90 16.70
C PRO A 11 5.92 1.82 15.84
N ALA A 12 6.04 1.53 14.54
CA ALA A 12 6.88 2.32 13.64
C ALA A 12 6.34 3.74 13.44
N LEU A 13 5.00 3.88 13.39
CA LEU A 13 4.35 5.16 13.12
C LEU A 13 3.83 5.88 14.37
N GLY A 14 3.71 5.17 15.49
CA GLY A 14 3.18 5.74 16.73
C GLY A 14 1.71 6.16 16.62
N ARG A 15 0.95 5.48 15.78
CA ARG A 15 -0.48 5.76 15.57
C ARG A 15 -1.18 4.50 15.09
N ASP A 16 -2.51 4.50 15.18
CA ASP A 16 -3.31 3.40 14.64
C ASP A 16 -3.29 3.43 13.12
N MET A 17 -3.11 2.25 12.53
CA MET A 17 -3.14 2.05 11.09
C MET A 17 -4.17 1.01 10.72
N GLU A 18 -4.78 1.20 9.56
CA GLU A 18 -5.88 0.38 9.08
C GLU A 18 -5.52 -0.25 7.74
N LEU A 19 -6.07 -1.41 7.46
CA LEU A 19 -6.04 -2.02 6.13
C LEU A 19 -7.22 -2.96 5.96
N GLN A 20 -7.53 -3.29 4.72
CA GLN A 20 -8.50 -4.35 4.43
C GLN A 20 -7.86 -5.43 3.58
N VAL A 21 -8.33 -6.65 3.77
CA VAL A 21 -7.85 -7.83 3.06
C VAL A 21 -8.99 -8.37 2.21
N LEU A 22 -8.73 -8.56 0.93
CA LEU A 22 -9.69 -9.12 -0.03
C LEU A 22 -9.10 -10.40 -0.61
N GLY A 23 -9.93 -11.45 -0.68
CA GLY A 23 -9.50 -12.75 -1.19
C GLY A 23 -8.96 -13.66 -0.08
N HIS A 24 -8.44 -14.82 -0.49
CA HIS A 24 -8.11 -15.89 0.48
C HIS A 24 -6.80 -16.61 0.18
N ALA A 25 -6.21 -16.45 -1.01
CA ALA A 25 -5.00 -17.17 -1.41
C ALA A 25 -4.36 -16.50 -2.63
N GLY A 26 -3.20 -17.00 -3.02
CA GLY A 26 -2.48 -16.57 -4.21
C GLY A 26 -1.38 -15.57 -3.90
N ALA A 27 -0.91 -14.85 -4.92
CA ALA A 27 0.09 -13.82 -4.72
C ALA A 27 -0.40 -12.73 -3.77
N ARG A 28 0.45 -12.28 -2.87
CA ARG A 28 0.13 -11.19 -1.93
C ARG A 28 0.30 -9.86 -2.64
N VAL A 29 -0.78 -9.14 -2.83
CA VAL A 29 -0.80 -7.84 -3.52
C VAL A 29 -0.96 -6.73 -2.50
N LEU A 30 0.07 -5.91 -2.35
CA LEU A 30 0.03 -4.71 -1.51
C LEU A 30 -0.47 -3.55 -2.38
N VAL A 31 -1.64 -3.02 -2.04
CA VAL A 31 -2.29 -1.94 -2.80
C VAL A 31 -2.11 -0.63 -2.08
N PHE A 32 -1.40 0.29 -2.71
CA PHE A 32 -1.13 1.63 -2.16
C PHE A 32 -2.18 2.63 -2.66
N PRO A 33 -2.76 3.46 -1.78
CA PRO A 33 -3.81 4.39 -2.18
C PRO A 33 -3.29 5.55 -3.02
N THR A 34 -4.19 6.20 -3.76
CA THR A 34 -3.90 7.44 -4.46
C THR A 34 -3.73 8.59 -3.46
N SER A 35 -3.47 9.81 -3.96
CA SER A 35 -3.29 10.98 -3.10
C SER A 35 -4.48 11.16 -2.17
N LEU A 36 -4.21 11.12 -0.84
CA LEU A 36 -5.20 11.29 0.22
C LEU A 36 -6.39 10.32 0.12
N GLY A 37 -6.22 9.21 -0.61
CA GLY A 37 -7.18 8.12 -0.64
C GLY A 37 -7.17 7.33 0.67
N SER A 38 -7.83 6.18 0.70
CA SER A 38 -7.89 5.34 1.90
C SER A 38 -7.70 3.87 1.56
N TYR A 39 -7.65 3.04 2.60
CA TYR A 39 -7.61 1.59 2.43
C TYR A 39 -8.84 1.02 1.69
N SER A 40 -9.96 1.74 1.69
CA SER A 40 -11.20 1.29 1.04
C SER A 40 -11.32 1.78 -0.41
N GLU A 41 -10.35 2.53 -0.91
CA GLU A 41 -10.46 3.20 -2.21
C GLU A 41 -10.76 2.23 -3.36
N TRP A 42 -10.06 1.09 -3.42
CA TRP A 42 -10.25 0.14 -4.52
C TRP A 42 -11.58 -0.58 -4.44
N THR A 43 -12.09 -0.88 -3.25
CA THR A 43 -13.45 -1.42 -3.10
C THR A 43 -14.52 -0.37 -3.40
N ASP A 44 -14.31 0.87 -3.00
CA ASP A 44 -15.22 1.98 -3.32
C ASP A 44 -15.31 2.17 -4.84
N ARG A 45 -14.21 1.93 -5.57
CA ARG A 45 -14.17 2.00 -7.04
C ARG A 45 -14.54 0.68 -7.70
N ARG A 46 -14.96 -0.30 -6.92
CA ARG A 46 -15.45 -1.60 -7.42
C ARG A 46 -14.40 -2.39 -8.21
N MET A 47 -13.15 -2.28 -7.81
CA MET A 47 -12.07 -3.06 -8.43
C MET A 47 -12.20 -4.56 -8.15
N ASP A 48 -12.88 -4.91 -7.07
CA ASP A 48 -13.12 -6.28 -6.62
C ASP A 48 -14.29 -6.98 -7.33
N ARG A 49 -14.95 -6.29 -8.26
CA ARG A 49 -16.11 -6.85 -8.97
C ARG A 49 -15.68 -7.80 -10.09
N PRO A 50 -16.62 -8.67 -10.56
CA PRO A 50 -16.42 -9.47 -11.76
C PRO A 50 -16.12 -8.59 -12.98
N GLY A 51 -15.22 -9.08 -13.85
CA GLY A 51 -14.79 -8.32 -15.01
C GLY A 51 -13.65 -7.35 -14.74
N VAL A 52 -13.24 -7.18 -13.46
CA VAL A 52 -12.05 -6.44 -13.07
C VAL A 52 -11.09 -7.39 -12.36
N LEU A 53 -11.10 -7.45 -11.03
CA LEU A 53 -10.24 -8.35 -10.26
C LEU A 53 -11.03 -9.43 -9.51
N GLY A 54 -12.35 -9.42 -9.63
CA GLY A 54 -13.22 -10.34 -8.90
C GLY A 54 -12.87 -11.80 -9.14
N GLU A 55 -12.67 -12.20 -10.40
CA GLU A 55 -12.33 -13.57 -10.75
C GLU A 55 -10.96 -13.98 -10.19
N HIS A 56 -9.99 -13.07 -10.21
CA HIS A 56 -8.66 -13.32 -9.66
C HIS A 56 -8.73 -13.58 -8.15
N LEU A 57 -9.57 -12.83 -7.46
CA LEU A 57 -9.79 -12.98 -6.01
C LEU A 57 -10.56 -14.27 -5.69
N GLU A 58 -11.65 -14.52 -6.40
CA GLU A 58 -12.47 -15.71 -6.19
C GLU A 58 -11.71 -17.00 -6.47
N ASN A 59 -10.88 -17.01 -7.53
CA ASN A 59 -10.08 -18.17 -7.89
C ASN A 59 -8.84 -18.36 -7.02
N GLY A 60 -8.58 -17.44 -6.10
CA GLY A 60 -7.42 -17.54 -5.22
C GLY A 60 -6.08 -17.33 -5.93
N TRP A 61 -6.07 -16.58 -7.03
CA TRP A 61 -4.85 -16.24 -7.74
C TRP A 61 -4.12 -15.08 -7.09
N ILE A 62 -4.87 -14.14 -6.50
CA ILE A 62 -4.32 -13.01 -5.75
C ILE A 62 -5.10 -12.80 -4.46
N GLN A 63 -4.42 -12.25 -3.47
CA GLN A 63 -5.05 -11.74 -2.25
C GLN A 63 -4.56 -10.30 -2.07
N MET A 64 -5.50 -9.35 -1.96
CA MET A 64 -5.16 -7.93 -1.87
C MET A 64 -5.15 -7.45 -0.43
N PHE A 65 -4.07 -6.75 -0.07
CA PHE A 65 -3.90 -6.05 1.18
C PHE A 65 -3.95 -4.56 0.85
N CYS A 66 -5.13 -3.94 1.03
CA CYS A 66 -5.36 -2.55 0.67
C CYS A 66 -4.96 -1.66 1.84
N LEU A 67 -3.90 -0.89 1.64
CA LEU A 67 -3.20 -0.17 2.69
C LEU A 67 -3.71 1.25 2.86
N HIS A 68 -3.52 1.80 4.06
CA HIS A 68 -3.70 3.21 4.33
C HIS A 68 -2.34 3.94 4.21
N HIS A 69 -2.32 5.24 4.46
CA HIS A 69 -1.16 6.10 4.26
C HIS A 69 -0.99 7.10 5.41
N VAL A 70 0.09 7.86 5.34
CA VAL A 70 0.37 8.99 6.22
C VAL A 70 0.73 10.24 5.41
N HIS A 71 0.01 10.46 4.29
CA HIS A 71 0.33 11.55 3.35
C HIS A 71 0.38 12.91 4.02
N GLU A 72 -0.57 13.21 4.91
CA GLU A 72 -0.66 14.48 5.62
C GLU A 72 0.50 14.71 6.59
N GLU A 73 1.13 13.63 7.03
CA GLU A 73 2.27 13.66 7.95
C GLU A 73 3.61 13.50 7.23
N SER A 74 3.57 13.25 5.91
CA SER A 74 4.76 13.11 5.06
C SER A 74 4.70 14.11 3.90
N TRP A 75 4.64 13.65 2.65
CA TRP A 75 4.79 14.53 1.49
C TRP A 75 3.72 15.64 1.37
N TYR A 76 2.53 15.46 1.92
CA TYR A 76 1.50 16.48 1.95
C TYR A 76 1.44 17.27 3.26
N GLY A 77 2.39 17.06 4.15
CA GLY A 77 2.54 17.86 5.37
C GLY A 77 3.26 19.17 5.08
N GLU A 78 2.64 20.07 4.33
CA GLU A 78 3.27 21.31 3.86
C GLU A 78 3.74 22.22 5.00
N HIS A 79 3.09 22.13 6.17
CA HIS A 79 3.46 22.85 7.38
C HIS A 79 4.73 22.28 8.05
N LEU A 80 5.21 21.12 7.61
CA LEU A 80 6.36 20.45 8.19
C LEU A 80 7.62 20.77 7.41
N HIS A 81 8.76 20.77 8.12
CA HIS A 81 10.08 20.88 7.50
C HIS A 81 10.27 19.70 6.51
N PRO A 82 10.90 19.93 5.32
CA PRO A 82 11.13 18.84 4.35
C PRO A 82 11.82 17.62 4.93
N GLY A 83 12.77 17.82 5.86
CA GLY A 83 13.44 16.70 6.56
C GLY A 83 12.47 15.87 7.41
N ALA A 84 11.51 16.51 8.04
CA ALA A 84 10.48 15.83 8.83
C ALA A 84 9.54 15.02 7.93
N ARG A 85 9.19 15.56 6.74
CA ARG A 85 8.37 14.84 5.76
C ARG A 85 9.09 13.58 5.26
N ALA A 86 10.36 13.71 4.91
CA ALA A 86 11.17 12.58 4.45
C ALA A 86 11.34 11.53 5.55
N TRP A 87 11.55 11.96 6.79
CA TRP A 87 11.65 11.06 7.93
C TRP A 87 10.36 10.27 8.14
N ARG A 88 9.21 10.95 8.07
CA ARG A 88 7.92 10.29 8.22
C ARG A 88 7.68 9.26 7.12
N HIS A 89 8.08 9.57 5.89
CA HIS A 89 8.02 8.62 4.78
C HIS A 89 8.89 7.38 5.06
N LEU A 90 10.08 7.56 5.64
CA LEU A 90 10.93 6.44 6.03
C LEU A 90 10.32 5.60 7.15
N GLN A 91 9.62 6.22 8.09
CA GLN A 91 8.88 5.49 9.11
C GLN A 91 7.72 4.67 8.51
N TYR A 92 7.07 5.21 7.47
CA TYR A 92 6.05 4.46 6.73
C TYR A 92 6.66 3.24 6.03
N ASP A 93 7.84 3.38 5.41
CA ASP A 93 8.58 2.24 4.84
C ASP A 93 8.86 1.18 5.90
N ARG A 94 9.28 1.60 7.09
CA ARG A 94 9.50 0.68 8.23
C ARG A 94 8.22 -0.01 8.64
N TYR A 95 7.10 0.71 8.70
CA TYR A 95 5.78 0.13 8.97
C TYR A 95 5.45 -0.97 7.97
N LEU A 96 5.66 -0.72 6.69
CA LEU A 96 5.41 -1.71 5.65
C LEU A 96 6.31 -2.94 5.82
N ARG A 97 7.59 -2.72 5.98
CA ARG A 97 8.58 -3.81 6.09
C ARG A 97 8.42 -4.64 7.36
N ASP A 98 8.26 -3.98 8.51
CA ASP A 98 8.32 -4.64 9.81
C ASP A 98 6.95 -5.07 10.34
N GLU A 99 5.86 -4.51 9.81
CA GLU A 99 4.51 -4.79 10.30
C GLU A 99 3.60 -5.38 9.20
N VAL A 100 3.45 -4.72 8.07
CA VAL A 100 2.54 -5.17 6.99
C VAL A 100 3.03 -6.46 6.34
N ILE A 101 4.31 -6.55 5.99
CA ILE A 101 4.86 -7.76 5.37
C ILE A 101 4.71 -8.97 6.30
N PRO A 102 5.13 -8.92 7.58
CA PRO A 102 4.91 -10.05 8.49
C PRO A 102 3.43 -10.39 8.69
N PHE A 103 2.56 -9.36 8.82
CA PHE A 103 1.12 -9.57 8.92
C PHE A 103 0.58 -10.32 7.71
N SER A 104 0.93 -9.88 6.51
CA SER A 104 0.47 -10.51 5.28
C SER A 104 0.99 -11.94 5.13
N ALA A 105 2.22 -12.20 5.56
CA ALA A 105 2.81 -13.54 5.54
C ALA A 105 2.09 -14.48 6.52
N GLY A 106 1.64 -13.95 7.67
CA GLY A 106 0.83 -14.71 8.62
C GLY A 106 -0.56 -15.05 8.10
N GLN A 107 -1.11 -14.22 7.24
CA GLN A 107 -2.40 -14.45 6.58
C GLN A 107 -2.29 -15.41 5.39
N ASN A 108 -1.14 -15.39 4.71
CA ASN A 108 -0.95 -16.10 3.45
C ASN A 108 0.54 -16.43 3.30
N PRO A 109 0.92 -17.72 3.32
CA PRO A 109 2.32 -18.14 3.26
C PRO A 109 2.94 -18.02 1.86
N ASN A 110 2.17 -17.64 0.83
CA ASN A 110 2.71 -17.47 -0.52
C ASN A 110 3.82 -16.40 -0.50
N PRO A 111 5.05 -16.74 -0.92
CA PRO A 111 6.17 -15.79 -0.84
C PRO A 111 6.14 -14.70 -1.92
N PHE A 112 5.30 -14.84 -2.93
CA PHE A 112 5.26 -13.89 -4.04
C PHE A 112 4.48 -12.64 -3.67
N VAL A 113 5.16 -11.49 -3.70
CA VAL A 113 4.59 -10.19 -3.31
C VAL A 113 4.63 -9.22 -4.49
N ILE A 114 3.49 -8.60 -4.74
CA ILE A 114 3.32 -7.55 -5.75
C ILE A 114 2.97 -6.25 -5.04
N ALA A 115 3.71 -5.18 -5.34
CA ALA A 115 3.37 -3.83 -4.89
C ALA A 115 2.72 -3.09 -6.05
N VAL A 116 1.51 -2.59 -5.86
CA VAL A 116 0.75 -1.91 -6.92
C VAL A 116 0.13 -0.64 -6.39
N GLY A 117 0.05 0.38 -7.24
CA GLY A 117 -0.65 1.59 -6.91
C GLY A 117 -0.94 2.43 -8.15
N ALA A 118 -1.91 3.31 -8.03
CA ALA A 118 -2.27 4.27 -9.06
C ALA A 118 -1.87 5.67 -8.61
N SER A 119 -1.44 6.51 -9.55
CA SER A 119 -1.06 7.90 -9.28
C SER A 119 0.03 7.98 -8.19
N PHE A 120 -0.23 8.62 -7.07
CA PHE A 120 0.70 8.70 -5.95
C PHE A 120 0.95 7.33 -5.29
N GLY A 121 -0.02 6.42 -5.39
CA GLY A 121 0.17 5.04 -4.93
C GLY A 121 1.25 4.31 -5.72
N ALA A 122 1.41 4.59 -7.00
CA ALA A 122 2.49 4.03 -7.82
C ALA A 122 3.86 4.47 -7.31
N TYR A 123 3.99 5.73 -6.87
CA TYR A 123 5.21 6.25 -6.24
C TYR A 123 5.56 5.45 -4.98
N HIS A 124 4.59 5.22 -4.10
CA HIS A 124 4.81 4.47 -2.87
C HIS A 124 5.15 3.00 -3.14
N ALA A 125 4.47 2.38 -4.12
CA ALA A 125 4.78 1.01 -4.53
C ALA A 125 6.21 0.90 -5.05
N ALA A 126 6.63 1.84 -5.89
CA ALA A 126 7.99 1.89 -6.42
C ALA A 126 9.02 2.12 -5.31
N CYS A 127 8.80 3.08 -4.43
CA CYS A 127 9.69 3.35 -3.30
C CYS A 127 9.89 2.11 -2.43
N PHE A 128 8.80 1.46 -2.04
CA PHE A 128 8.86 0.29 -1.19
C PHE A 128 9.55 -0.87 -1.89
N GLY A 129 9.17 -1.17 -3.13
CA GLY A 129 9.73 -2.30 -3.88
C GLY A 129 11.20 -2.12 -4.20
N LEU A 130 11.62 -0.92 -4.59
CA LEU A 130 13.02 -0.63 -4.91
C LEU A 130 13.91 -0.60 -3.68
N ARG A 131 13.38 -0.19 -2.53
CA ARG A 131 14.12 -0.21 -1.25
C ARG A 131 14.21 -1.60 -0.66
N ASN A 132 13.24 -2.46 -0.96
CA ASN A 132 13.12 -3.78 -0.35
C ASN A 132 12.98 -4.87 -1.44
N PRO A 133 13.96 -4.98 -2.35
CA PRO A 133 13.83 -5.90 -3.49
C PRO A 133 13.79 -7.37 -3.07
N HIS A 134 14.25 -7.69 -1.88
CA HIS A 134 14.17 -9.03 -1.31
C HIS A 134 12.76 -9.39 -0.80
N LEU A 135 11.90 -8.38 -0.60
CA LEU A 135 10.53 -8.58 -0.11
C LEU A 135 9.47 -8.47 -1.22
N VAL A 136 9.78 -7.78 -2.32
CA VAL A 136 8.81 -7.48 -3.38
C VAL A 136 9.31 -8.06 -4.69
N ASN A 137 8.48 -8.90 -5.32
CA ASN A 137 8.82 -9.58 -6.58
C ASN A 137 8.46 -8.74 -7.81
N ARG A 138 7.37 -7.98 -7.75
CA ARG A 138 6.89 -7.15 -8.86
C ARG A 138 6.37 -5.82 -8.34
N ILE A 139 6.57 -4.79 -9.16
CA ILE A 139 6.02 -3.45 -8.93
C ILE A 139 5.14 -3.12 -10.14
N ILE A 140 3.90 -2.70 -9.88
CA ILE A 140 2.97 -2.27 -10.92
C ILE A 140 2.56 -0.83 -10.63
N GLY A 141 2.96 0.08 -11.52
CA GLY A 141 2.57 1.50 -11.41
C GLY A 141 1.56 1.85 -12.49
N LEU A 142 0.42 2.36 -12.06
CA LEU A 142 -0.67 2.79 -12.94
C LEU A 142 -0.74 4.30 -12.94
N SER A 143 -0.41 4.94 -14.07
CA SER A 143 -0.42 6.41 -14.20
C SER A 143 0.37 7.09 -13.08
N GLY A 144 1.61 6.68 -12.90
CA GLY A 144 2.41 7.02 -11.72
C GLY A 144 2.80 8.49 -11.64
N LEU A 145 2.82 8.99 -10.41
CA LEU A 145 3.31 10.31 -10.05
C LEU A 145 4.62 10.14 -9.28
N TYR A 146 5.75 10.24 -9.99
CA TYR A 146 7.06 9.91 -9.42
C TYR A 146 7.91 11.13 -9.07
N ASP A 147 7.63 12.29 -9.65
CA ASP A 147 8.34 13.53 -9.36
C ASP A 147 7.61 14.32 -8.28
N LYS A 148 8.19 14.33 -7.08
CA LYS A 148 7.64 15.08 -5.96
C LYS A 148 8.26 16.47 -5.85
N ILE A 149 9.46 16.66 -6.39
CA ILE A 149 10.16 17.94 -6.30
C ILE A 149 9.46 18.98 -7.17
N GLY A 150 9.18 18.64 -8.44
CA GLY A 150 8.52 19.54 -9.36
C GLY A 150 7.10 19.89 -8.93
N ARG A 151 6.45 19.04 -8.14
CA ARG A 151 5.09 19.28 -7.68
C ARG A 151 5.00 20.01 -6.34
N ALA A 152 6.10 20.17 -5.65
CA ALA A 152 6.13 20.95 -4.41
C ALA A 152 5.85 22.44 -4.64
N HIS A 153 5.90 22.89 -5.88
CA HIS A 153 5.71 24.27 -6.28
C HIS A 153 4.40 24.52 -7.01
N VAL A 154 3.55 23.54 -7.09
CA VAL A 154 2.25 23.65 -7.80
C VAL A 154 1.11 23.76 -6.80
#